data_405dc3a22e1b47ee303e653ee10037ac
#
_entry.id   405dc3a22e1b47ee303e653ee10037ac
#
_cell.length_a   1.000
_cell.length_b   1.000
_cell.length_c   1.000
_cell.angle_alpha   90.00
_cell.angle_beta   90.00
_cell.angle_gamma   90.00
#
_symmetry.space_group_name_H-M   'P 1'
#
loop_
_entity.id
_entity.type
_entity.pdbx_description
1 polymer ?
#
loop_
_entity_poly.entity_id
_entity_poly.type
_entity_poly.pdbx_seq_one_letter_code
_entity_poly.pdbx_strand_id
1 'polypeptide(L)'
;NEWAGAQAFSSFDTYMAPYIRLDNMTYEQVRQAIQELIFNLNVPSRWGTQTPFTNLTFDWNCPEDLKNTYPLIGDELCDFTYGELQVEMDMINRAYMEVMTDGDADGRVFTFPIPTYNITKDFEWESENANLLFAMTAKYGLPYFQNFINSELDPGMIRSMCCRLQLDLRELLKRGNGLFGSAEQTGSLGVVTINCAR
;
A
#
# COMPACT_ATOMS: atom_id res chain seq x y z
N ASN A 1 -17.60 -2.76 -1.35
CA ASN A 1 -18.25 -2.28 -2.61
C ASN A 1 -19.49 -1.40 -2.41
N GLU A 2 -19.69 -0.84 -1.23
CA GLU A 2 -20.81 0.10 -0.98
C GLU A 2 -20.44 1.55 -1.29
N TRP A 3 -19.18 1.85 -1.41
CA TRP A 3 -18.64 3.18 -1.64
C TRP A 3 -18.38 3.42 -3.12
N ALA A 4 -18.98 4.47 -3.65
CA ALA A 4 -18.58 5.06 -4.92
C ALA A 4 -17.57 6.17 -4.61
N GLY A 5 -16.43 6.19 -5.29
CA GLY A 5 -15.41 7.21 -5.11
C GLY A 5 -14.02 6.63 -4.89
N ALA A 6 -13.13 7.45 -4.36
CA ALA A 6 -11.73 7.10 -4.15
C ALA A 6 -11.46 6.75 -2.68
N GLN A 7 -10.65 5.73 -2.46
CA GLN A 7 -10.20 5.30 -1.13
C GLN A 7 -8.72 4.91 -1.19
N ALA A 8 -7.99 5.14 -0.10
CA ALA A 8 -6.59 4.78 0.01
C ALA A 8 -6.33 4.14 1.38
N PHE A 9 -5.58 3.04 1.36
CA PHE A 9 -5.11 2.35 2.54
C PHE A 9 -3.59 2.48 2.60
N SER A 10 -3.09 3.23 3.58
CA SER A 10 -1.65 3.40 3.80
C SER A 10 -1.10 2.25 4.64
N SER A 11 0.18 1.91 4.40
CA SER A 11 0.88 0.89 5.20
C SER A 11 0.14 -0.46 5.24
N PHE A 12 -0.38 -0.86 4.09
CA PHE A 12 -1.28 -2.03 4.00
C PHE A 12 -0.58 -3.31 4.47
N ASP A 13 0.64 -3.56 4.02
CA ASP A 13 1.44 -4.70 4.43
C ASP A 13 1.75 -4.69 5.93
N THR A 14 2.14 -3.53 6.49
CA THR A 14 2.44 -3.37 7.91
C THR A 14 1.23 -3.65 8.78
N TYR A 15 0.07 -3.05 8.46
CA TYR A 15 -1.13 -3.19 9.30
C TYR A 15 -1.86 -4.52 9.11
N MET A 16 -1.65 -5.24 8.01
CA MET A 16 -2.24 -6.57 7.80
C MET A 16 -1.38 -7.70 8.35
N ALA A 17 -0.08 -7.50 8.49
CA ALA A 17 0.85 -8.52 8.99
C ALA A 17 0.47 -9.14 10.34
N PRO A 18 -0.03 -8.39 11.36
CA PRO A 18 -0.43 -8.97 12.64
C PRO A 18 -1.49 -10.08 12.52
N TYR A 19 -2.44 -9.94 11.61
CA TYR A 19 -3.50 -10.94 11.41
C TYR A 19 -2.94 -12.26 10.87
N ILE A 20 -1.93 -12.19 10.00
CA ILE A 20 -1.25 -13.39 9.48
C ILE A 20 -0.58 -14.16 10.61
N ARG A 21 0.10 -13.45 11.52
CA ARG A 21 0.76 -14.04 12.68
C ARG A 21 -0.23 -14.65 13.64
N LEU A 22 -1.29 -13.93 13.99
CA LEU A 22 -2.31 -14.38 14.95
C LEU A 22 -3.07 -15.61 14.45
N ASP A 23 -3.44 -15.61 13.17
CA ASP A 23 -4.17 -16.72 12.56
C ASP A 23 -3.23 -17.83 12.07
N ASN A 24 -1.92 -17.68 12.27
CA ASN A 24 -0.88 -18.61 11.82
C ASN A 24 -1.08 -19.06 10.36
N MET A 25 -1.34 -18.09 9.48
CA MET A 25 -1.67 -18.33 8.08
C MET A 25 -0.45 -18.85 7.30
N THR A 26 -0.68 -19.85 6.46
CA THR A 26 0.33 -20.28 5.48
C THR A 26 0.38 -19.29 4.31
N TYR A 27 1.47 -19.34 3.53
CA TYR A 27 1.60 -18.51 2.35
C TYR A 27 0.44 -18.67 1.36
N GLU A 28 -0.01 -19.89 1.15
CA GLU A 28 -1.13 -20.21 0.25
C GLU A 28 -2.44 -19.55 0.72
N GLN A 29 -2.67 -19.52 2.02
CA GLN A 29 -3.83 -18.84 2.61
C GLN A 29 -3.74 -17.32 2.45
N VAL A 30 -2.55 -16.75 2.67
CA VAL A 30 -2.31 -15.31 2.43
C VAL A 30 -2.53 -14.98 0.96
N ARG A 31 -1.97 -15.78 0.04
CA ARG A 31 -2.14 -15.59 -1.40
C ARG A 31 -3.60 -15.67 -1.81
N GLN A 32 -4.36 -16.62 -1.28
CA GLN A 32 -5.80 -16.74 -1.53
C GLN A 32 -6.57 -15.52 -1.02
N ALA A 33 -6.29 -15.05 0.19
CA ALA A 33 -6.94 -13.87 0.77
C ALA A 33 -6.66 -12.60 -0.05
N ILE A 34 -5.42 -12.40 -0.50
CA ILE A 34 -5.03 -11.30 -1.38
C ILE A 34 -5.73 -11.42 -2.74
N GLN A 35 -5.82 -12.61 -3.31
CA GLN A 35 -6.55 -12.84 -4.56
C GLN A 35 -8.03 -12.47 -4.42
N GLU A 36 -8.69 -12.90 -3.37
CA GLU A 36 -10.09 -12.56 -3.09
C GLU A 36 -10.28 -11.05 -2.92
N LEU A 37 -9.37 -10.38 -2.20
CA LEU A 37 -9.39 -8.93 -2.06
C LEU A 37 -9.33 -8.24 -3.43
N ILE A 38 -8.35 -8.61 -4.26
CA ILE A 38 -8.14 -8.01 -5.59
C ILE A 38 -9.35 -8.24 -6.48
N PHE A 39 -9.87 -9.47 -6.56
CA PHE A 39 -11.07 -9.77 -7.34
C PHE A 39 -12.27 -8.96 -6.87
N ASN A 40 -12.51 -8.88 -5.57
CA ASN A 40 -13.63 -8.11 -5.00
C ASN A 40 -13.51 -6.60 -5.25
N LEU A 41 -12.30 -6.05 -5.28
CA LEU A 41 -12.07 -4.64 -5.61
C LEU A 41 -12.30 -4.31 -7.09
N ASN A 42 -12.28 -5.33 -7.97
CA ASN A 42 -12.56 -5.15 -9.40
C ASN A 42 -14.01 -5.47 -9.79
N VAL A 43 -14.84 -5.89 -8.83
CA VAL A 43 -16.28 -6.04 -9.06
C VAL A 43 -16.95 -4.66 -9.00
N PRO A 44 -17.82 -4.30 -9.97
CA PRO A 44 -18.54 -3.05 -9.95
C PRO A 44 -19.34 -2.87 -8.66
N SER A 45 -19.45 -1.64 -8.20
CA SER A 45 -20.23 -1.31 -7.01
C SER A 45 -21.71 -1.64 -7.22
N ARG A 46 -22.49 -1.68 -6.13
CA ARG A 46 -23.93 -1.91 -6.11
C ARG A 46 -24.73 -1.06 -7.12
N TRP A 47 -24.23 0.09 -7.50
CA TRP A 47 -24.83 0.99 -8.48
C TRP A 47 -24.43 0.69 -9.93
N GLY A 48 -23.70 -0.39 -10.17
CA GLY A 48 -23.53 -1.05 -11.47
C GLY A 48 -22.63 -0.36 -12.48
N THR A 49 -21.91 0.73 -12.13
CA THR A 49 -21.20 1.49 -13.14
C THR A 49 -19.71 1.71 -12.87
N GLN A 50 -19.26 1.66 -11.61
CA GLN A 50 -17.87 1.93 -11.28
C GLN A 50 -17.39 1.01 -10.17
N THR A 51 -16.14 0.54 -10.31
CA THR A 51 -15.39 -0.06 -9.23
C THR A 51 -14.86 1.05 -8.31
N PRO A 52 -14.72 0.82 -6.98
CA PRO A 52 -14.13 1.79 -6.09
C PRO A 52 -12.69 2.06 -6.51
N PHE A 53 -12.32 3.33 -6.68
CA PHE A 53 -10.95 3.73 -7.00
C PHE A 53 -10.08 3.53 -5.76
N THR A 54 -9.42 2.38 -5.68
CA THR A 54 -8.67 1.96 -4.49
C THR A 54 -7.18 2.05 -4.72
N ASN A 55 -6.47 2.69 -3.78
CA ASN A 55 -5.01 2.70 -3.71
C ASN A 55 -4.55 1.94 -2.46
N LEU A 56 -3.52 1.11 -2.60
CA LEU A 56 -2.81 0.48 -1.49
C LEU A 56 -1.38 0.99 -1.46
N THR A 57 -0.93 1.48 -0.31
CA THR A 57 0.47 1.83 -0.09
C THR A 57 1.14 0.75 0.75
N PHE A 58 2.28 0.27 0.26
CA PHE A 58 3.11 -0.74 0.90
C PHE A 58 4.39 -0.09 1.42
N ASP A 59 4.73 -0.41 2.65
CA ASP A 59 5.93 0.13 3.29
C ASP A 59 7.20 -0.63 2.90
N TRP A 60 7.07 -1.90 2.52
CA TRP A 60 8.15 -2.85 2.24
C TRP A 60 8.89 -3.28 3.50
N ASN A 61 9.49 -2.35 4.21
CA ASN A 61 10.08 -2.56 5.53
C ASN A 61 9.22 -1.86 6.58
N CYS A 62 9.17 -2.43 7.79
CA CYS A 62 8.41 -1.84 8.87
C CYS A 62 8.86 -0.40 9.15
N PRO A 63 7.95 0.59 9.14
CA PRO A 63 8.28 1.98 9.44
C PRO A 63 8.90 2.13 10.83
N GLU A 64 9.89 3.02 10.96
CA GLU A 64 10.65 3.19 12.20
C GLU A 64 9.79 3.63 13.40
N ASP A 65 8.74 4.40 13.15
CA ASP A 65 7.77 4.84 14.15
C ASP A 65 6.86 3.71 14.67
N LEU A 66 6.67 2.65 13.88
CA LEU A 66 5.87 1.48 14.25
C LEU A 66 6.71 0.31 14.78
N LYS A 67 8.01 0.30 14.52
CA LYS A 67 8.90 -0.83 14.76
C LYS A 67 8.83 -1.38 16.18
N ASN A 68 8.70 -0.51 17.18
CA ASN A 68 8.61 -0.86 18.60
C ASN A 68 7.18 -0.77 19.15
N THR A 69 6.18 -0.61 18.28
CA THR A 69 4.78 -0.49 18.67
C THR A 69 4.12 -1.87 18.63
N TYR A 70 3.35 -2.18 19.70
CA TYR A 70 2.57 -3.41 19.77
C TYR A 70 1.25 -3.24 19.03
N PRO A 71 0.87 -4.16 18.13
CA PRO A 71 -0.45 -4.12 17.49
C PRO A 71 -1.58 -4.25 18.52
N LEU A 72 -2.65 -3.48 18.31
CA LEU A 72 -3.88 -3.58 19.09
C LEU A 72 -4.96 -4.23 18.22
N ILE A 73 -5.39 -5.43 18.55
CA ILE A 73 -6.36 -6.21 17.79
C ILE A 73 -7.49 -6.65 18.72
N GLY A 74 -8.72 -6.26 18.40
CA GLY A 74 -9.89 -6.60 19.21
C GLY A 74 -9.81 -6.08 20.66
N ASP A 75 -9.27 -4.87 20.85
CA ASP A 75 -9.01 -4.23 22.15
C ASP A 75 -7.94 -4.93 23.01
N GLU A 76 -7.21 -5.91 22.47
CA GLU A 76 -6.10 -6.58 23.13
C GLU A 76 -4.76 -6.24 22.46
N LEU A 77 -3.74 -5.97 23.29
CA LEU A 77 -2.37 -5.78 22.82
C LEU A 77 -1.76 -7.15 22.49
N CYS A 78 -1.17 -7.25 21.32
CA CYS A 78 -0.37 -8.42 20.95
C CYS A 78 0.91 -8.51 21.79
N ASP A 79 1.50 -9.69 21.87
CA ASP A 79 2.75 -9.97 22.57
C ASP A 79 4.01 -9.77 21.69
N PHE A 80 3.82 -9.27 20.48
CA PHE A 80 4.87 -8.95 19.49
C PHE A 80 4.71 -7.52 18.96
N THR A 81 5.78 -6.97 18.41
CA THR A 81 5.79 -5.63 17.79
C THR A 81 5.64 -5.70 16.27
N TYR A 82 5.30 -4.57 15.63
CA TYR A 82 5.26 -4.50 14.16
C TYR A 82 6.62 -4.81 13.52
N GLY A 83 7.74 -4.44 14.19
CA GLY A 83 9.09 -4.70 13.68
C GLY A 83 9.46 -6.18 13.60
N GLU A 84 8.74 -7.05 14.30
CA GLU A 84 8.96 -8.52 14.27
C GLU A 84 8.16 -9.21 13.16
N LEU A 85 7.38 -8.47 12.36
CA LEU A 85 6.44 -9.01 11.38
C LEU A 85 6.95 -8.92 9.93
N GLN A 86 8.25 -8.75 9.71
CA GLN A 86 8.80 -8.61 8.35
C GLN A 86 8.47 -9.82 7.45
N VAL A 87 8.49 -11.03 8.01
CA VAL A 87 8.17 -12.24 7.27
C VAL A 87 6.73 -12.21 6.74
N GLU A 88 5.79 -11.77 7.58
CA GLU A 88 4.38 -11.65 7.23
C GLU A 88 4.15 -10.52 6.21
N MET A 89 4.88 -9.40 6.33
CA MET A 89 4.87 -8.34 5.33
C MET A 89 5.38 -8.84 3.98
N ASP A 90 6.47 -9.63 3.98
CA ASP A 90 7.03 -10.22 2.77
C ASP A 90 6.06 -11.18 2.09
N MET A 91 5.29 -11.95 2.87
CA MET A 91 4.24 -12.83 2.34
C MET A 91 3.13 -12.03 1.65
N ILE A 92 2.68 -10.91 2.24
CA ILE A 92 1.68 -10.03 1.64
C ILE A 92 2.20 -9.43 0.34
N ASN A 93 3.41 -8.88 0.37
CA ASN A 93 4.03 -8.24 -0.78
C ASN A 93 4.19 -9.22 -1.94
N ARG A 94 4.70 -10.42 -1.66
CA ARG A 94 4.85 -11.49 -2.64
C ARG A 94 3.52 -11.91 -3.23
N ALA A 95 2.53 -12.20 -2.38
CA ALA A 95 1.20 -12.62 -2.81
C ALA A 95 0.54 -11.57 -3.70
N TYR A 96 0.65 -10.29 -3.32
CA TYR A 96 0.12 -9.18 -4.11
C TYR A 96 0.76 -9.10 -5.49
N MET A 97 2.09 -9.16 -5.57
CA MET A 97 2.82 -9.07 -6.84
C MET A 97 2.52 -10.26 -7.75
N GLU A 98 2.45 -11.48 -7.20
CA GLU A 98 2.10 -12.68 -7.97
C GLU A 98 0.70 -12.59 -8.55
N VAL A 99 -0.32 -12.27 -7.73
CA VAL A 99 -1.71 -12.17 -8.18
C VAL A 99 -1.89 -11.07 -9.24
N MET A 100 -1.28 -9.90 -9.03
CA MET A 100 -1.34 -8.81 -10.01
C MET A 100 -0.62 -9.15 -11.33
N THR A 101 0.44 -9.95 -11.25
CA THR A 101 1.20 -10.37 -12.44
C THR A 101 0.49 -11.47 -13.23
N ASP A 102 -0.18 -12.39 -12.54
CA ASP A 102 -0.97 -13.45 -13.15
C ASP A 102 -2.21 -12.89 -13.85
N GLY A 103 -2.84 -11.87 -13.25
CA GLY A 103 -4.08 -11.27 -13.78
C GLY A 103 -5.34 -12.09 -13.47
N ASP A 104 -6.40 -11.79 -14.21
CA ASP A 104 -7.68 -12.50 -14.11
C ASP A 104 -7.63 -13.86 -14.83
N ALA A 105 -8.76 -14.58 -14.87
CA ALA A 105 -8.87 -15.88 -15.51
C ALA A 105 -8.54 -15.86 -17.02
N ASP A 106 -8.64 -14.71 -17.66
CA ASP A 106 -8.28 -14.49 -19.07
C ASP A 106 -6.85 -13.91 -19.22
N GLY A 107 -6.10 -13.76 -18.11
CA GLY A 107 -4.75 -13.19 -18.10
C GLY A 107 -4.73 -11.65 -18.26
N ARG A 108 -5.84 -10.97 -18.00
CA ARG A 108 -5.91 -9.50 -18.05
C ARG A 108 -5.43 -8.90 -16.74
N VAL A 109 -4.67 -7.81 -16.84
CA VAL A 109 -4.23 -7.08 -15.65
C VAL A 109 -5.42 -6.45 -14.91
N PHE A 110 -5.39 -6.51 -13.59
CA PHE A 110 -6.37 -5.85 -12.75
C PHE A 110 -6.17 -4.33 -12.76
N THR A 111 -7.28 -3.59 -12.80
CA THR A 111 -7.25 -2.13 -12.73
C THR A 111 -6.99 -1.64 -11.30
N PHE A 112 -7.55 -2.34 -10.32
CA PHE A 112 -7.45 -2.02 -8.89
C PHE A 112 -7.01 -3.24 -8.07
N PRO A 113 -6.45 -3.01 -6.89
CA PRO A 113 -6.03 -1.73 -6.33
C PRO A 113 -4.77 -1.19 -7.02
N ILE A 114 -4.63 0.15 -7.06
CA ILE A 114 -3.40 0.79 -7.55
C ILE A 114 -2.34 0.66 -6.47
N PRO A 115 -1.20 0.00 -6.75
CA PRO A 115 -0.14 -0.18 -5.77
C PRO A 115 0.82 1.01 -5.75
N THR A 116 1.24 1.41 -4.55
CA THR A 116 2.31 2.38 -4.33
C THR A 116 3.30 1.80 -3.32
N TYR A 117 4.57 1.71 -3.67
CA TYR A 117 5.62 1.20 -2.80
C TYR A 117 6.50 2.34 -2.28
N ASN A 118 6.74 2.34 -0.97
CA ASN A 118 7.67 3.24 -0.33
C ASN A 118 9.09 2.72 -0.49
N ILE A 119 9.96 3.50 -1.13
CA ILE A 119 11.37 3.17 -1.30
C ILE A 119 12.18 3.98 -0.30
N THR A 120 12.67 3.30 0.71
CA THR A 120 13.49 3.83 1.81
C THR A 120 14.96 3.42 1.65
N LYS A 121 15.84 3.93 2.52
CA LYS A 121 17.30 3.66 2.43
C LYS A 121 17.65 2.19 2.70
N ASP A 122 16.79 1.50 3.44
CA ASP A 122 16.89 0.09 3.82
C ASP A 122 16.18 -0.86 2.86
N PHE A 123 15.73 -0.37 1.69
CA PHE A 123 15.09 -1.20 0.68
C PHE A 123 16.06 -2.26 0.14
N GLU A 124 15.65 -3.52 0.19
CA GLU A 124 16.45 -4.68 -0.20
C GLU A 124 16.38 -4.93 -1.72
N TRP A 125 17.22 -4.27 -2.48
CA TRP A 125 17.23 -4.29 -3.96
C TRP A 125 17.45 -5.66 -4.59
N GLU A 126 18.14 -6.58 -3.89
CA GLU A 126 18.52 -7.91 -4.42
C GLU A 126 17.66 -9.04 -3.87
N SER A 127 16.59 -8.73 -3.12
CA SER A 127 15.68 -9.74 -2.59
C SER A 127 14.84 -10.41 -3.69
N GLU A 128 14.31 -11.61 -3.40
CA GLU A 128 13.38 -12.29 -4.32
C GLU A 128 12.14 -11.44 -4.60
N ASN A 129 11.62 -10.78 -3.56
CA ASN A 129 10.47 -9.90 -3.68
C ASN A 129 10.79 -8.67 -4.55
N ALA A 130 12.00 -8.09 -4.46
CA ALA A 130 12.41 -7.01 -5.33
C ALA A 130 12.47 -7.45 -6.80
N ASN A 131 12.95 -8.64 -7.08
CA ASN A 131 12.95 -9.19 -8.43
C ASN A 131 11.52 -9.35 -8.98
N LEU A 132 10.57 -9.84 -8.17
CA LEU A 132 9.15 -9.92 -8.54
C LEU A 132 8.55 -8.53 -8.79
N LEU A 133 8.86 -7.55 -7.93
CA LEU A 133 8.40 -6.18 -8.06
C LEU A 133 8.86 -5.56 -9.39
N PHE A 134 10.13 -5.69 -9.74
CA PHE A 134 10.66 -5.15 -10.98
C PHE A 134 10.20 -5.93 -12.21
N ALA A 135 9.97 -7.24 -12.11
CA ALA A 135 9.36 -8.02 -13.19
C ALA A 135 7.92 -7.56 -13.48
N MET A 136 7.11 -7.33 -12.44
CA MET A 136 5.77 -6.76 -12.56
C MET A 136 5.83 -5.34 -13.18
N THR A 137 6.78 -4.52 -12.74
CA THR A 137 6.99 -3.17 -13.27
C THR A 137 7.34 -3.20 -14.75
N ALA A 138 8.24 -4.08 -15.15
CA ALA A 138 8.64 -4.23 -16.55
C ALA A 138 7.48 -4.71 -17.44
N LYS A 139 6.60 -5.55 -16.90
CA LYS A 139 5.47 -6.12 -17.65
C LYS A 139 4.30 -5.14 -17.81
N TYR A 140 3.97 -4.40 -16.76
CA TYR A 140 2.71 -3.63 -16.70
C TYR A 140 2.88 -2.14 -16.41
N GLY A 141 4.08 -1.66 -16.09
CA GLY A 141 4.29 -0.29 -15.62
C GLY A 141 3.70 -0.03 -14.22
N LEU A 142 3.44 -1.08 -13.44
CA LEU A 142 2.99 -1.05 -12.06
C LEU A 142 4.10 -1.63 -11.18
N PRO A 143 4.25 -1.20 -9.95
CA PRO A 143 3.54 -0.19 -9.18
C PRO A 143 4.05 1.23 -9.41
N TYR A 144 3.51 2.16 -8.59
CA TYR A 144 4.10 3.47 -8.39
C TYR A 144 5.10 3.43 -7.23
N PHE A 145 6.13 4.27 -7.31
CA PHE A 145 7.17 4.34 -6.28
C PHE A 145 7.19 5.71 -5.63
N GLN A 146 7.19 5.72 -4.29
CA GLN A 146 7.47 6.92 -3.48
C GLN A 146 8.91 6.83 -2.98
N ASN A 147 9.77 7.69 -3.48
CA ASN A 147 11.19 7.67 -3.15
C ASN A 147 11.51 8.58 -1.95
N PHE A 148 11.87 7.96 -0.83
CA PHE A 148 12.28 8.62 0.40
C PHE A 148 13.79 8.62 0.64
N ILE A 149 14.59 8.04 -0.28
CA ILE A 149 16.05 7.93 -0.12
C ILE A 149 16.70 9.32 -0.05
N ASN A 150 16.29 10.22 -0.95
CA ASN A 150 16.82 11.58 -1.06
C ASN A 150 15.76 12.64 -0.70
N SER A 151 14.78 12.28 0.09
CA SER A 151 13.70 13.16 0.53
C SER A 151 13.95 13.63 1.96
N GLU A 152 13.57 14.87 2.25
CA GLU A 152 13.47 15.40 3.62
C GLU A 152 12.17 14.95 4.31
N LEU A 153 11.30 14.25 3.58
CA LEU A 153 10.02 13.77 4.05
C LEU A 153 10.20 12.39 4.71
N ASP A 154 9.52 12.21 5.83
CA ASP A 154 9.48 10.96 6.57
C ASP A 154 8.30 10.10 6.07
N PRO A 155 8.51 8.83 5.69
CA PRO A 155 7.43 7.94 5.26
C PRO A 155 6.27 7.86 6.25
N GLY A 156 6.55 7.84 7.55
CA GLY A 156 5.55 7.79 8.62
C GLY A 156 4.67 9.03 8.71
N MET A 157 5.14 10.15 8.20
CA MET A 157 4.44 11.45 8.28
C MET A 157 3.68 11.80 6.99
N ILE A 158 3.79 10.97 5.96
CA ILE A 158 3.13 11.22 4.67
C ILE A 158 1.99 10.24 4.49
N ARG A 159 0.85 10.75 4.04
CA ARG A 159 -0.27 9.93 3.59
C ARG A 159 -0.48 10.13 2.10
N SER A 160 -0.50 9.01 1.39
CA SER A 160 -0.81 8.99 -0.03
C SER A 160 -2.31 8.95 -0.23
N MET A 161 -2.83 9.87 -1.04
CA MET A 161 -4.23 9.87 -1.46
C MET A 161 -4.36 9.29 -2.87
N CYS A 162 -5.59 9.06 -3.33
CA CYS A 162 -5.95 8.36 -4.56
C CYS A 162 -5.14 8.74 -5.81
N CYS A 163 -4.73 10.00 -5.94
CA CYS A 163 -3.99 10.51 -7.11
C CYS A 163 -2.52 10.79 -6.80
N ARG A 164 -1.90 10.05 -5.85
CA ARG A 164 -0.50 10.23 -5.43
C ARG A 164 -0.22 11.61 -4.83
N LEU A 165 -1.26 12.26 -4.33
CA LEU A 165 -1.11 13.46 -3.54
C LEU A 165 -0.48 13.06 -2.20
N GLN A 166 0.70 13.58 -1.93
CA GLN A 166 1.38 13.42 -0.65
C GLN A 166 0.95 14.57 0.26
N LEU A 167 0.44 14.25 1.45
CA LEU A 167 0.09 15.22 2.46
C LEU A 167 1.09 15.11 3.60
N ASP A 168 1.83 16.19 3.87
CA ASP A 168 2.69 16.29 5.05
C ASP A 168 1.82 16.58 6.28
N LEU A 169 1.64 15.56 7.11
CA LEU A 169 0.82 15.65 8.33
C LEU A 169 1.39 16.68 9.32
N ARG A 170 2.70 16.91 9.35
CA ARG A 170 3.34 17.88 10.24
C ARG A 170 2.84 19.30 9.94
N GLU A 171 2.73 19.63 8.66
CA GLU A 171 2.22 20.95 8.24
C GLU A 171 0.71 21.07 8.50
N LEU A 172 -0.05 20.02 8.31
CA LEU A 172 -1.48 20.01 8.59
C LEU A 172 -1.77 20.12 10.09
N LEU A 173 -1.02 19.43 10.94
CA LEU A 173 -1.13 19.53 12.40
C LEU A 173 -0.77 20.92 12.92
N LYS A 174 0.26 21.58 12.37
CA LYS A 174 0.65 22.96 12.71
C LYS A 174 -0.45 23.97 12.39
N ARG A 175 -1.27 23.73 11.38
CA ARG A 175 -2.38 24.60 11.01
C ARG A 175 -3.60 24.49 11.91
N GLY A 176 -3.57 23.60 12.93
CA GLY A 176 -4.65 23.44 13.90
C GLY A 176 -5.95 22.86 13.33
N ASN A 177 -5.91 22.27 12.16
CA ASN A 177 -7.07 21.70 11.48
C ASN A 177 -7.34 20.27 11.96
N GLY A 178 -7.99 20.17 13.12
CA GLY A 178 -8.75 19.01 13.54
C GLY A 178 -7.96 17.74 13.92
N LEU A 179 -8.60 16.90 14.71
CA LEU A 179 -8.08 15.64 15.27
C LEU A 179 -7.68 14.60 14.20
N PHE A 180 -8.05 14.81 12.94
CA PHE A 180 -7.85 13.87 11.83
C PHE A 180 -7.14 14.48 10.60
N GLY A 181 -6.52 15.66 10.76
CA GLY A 181 -5.80 16.29 9.66
C GLY A 181 -6.68 16.46 8.41
N SER A 182 -7.84 17.11 8.56
CA SER A 182 -8.68 17.42 7.41
C SER A 182 -7.83 18.19 6.38
N ALA A 183 -7.80 17.68 5.16
CA ALA A 183 -7.03 18.24 4.07
C ALA A 183 -7.73 19.47 3.45
N GLU A 184 -8.41 20.26 4.28
CA GLU A 184 -9.07 21.50 3.84
C GLU A 184 -8.04 22.45 3.23
N GLN A 185 -8.40 23.05 2.09
CA GLN A 185 -7.54 23.94 1.33
C GLN A 185 -6.26 23.28 0.75
N THR A 186 -6.27 21.97 0.54
CA THR A 186 -5.24 21.25 -0.19
C THR A 186 -5.77 20.77 -1.53
N GLY A 187 -4.89 20.67 -2.51
CA GLY A 187 -5.24 20.19 -3.84
C GLY A 187 -4.04 20.06 -4.75
N SER A 188 -4.24 19.46 -5.93
CA SER A 188 -3.21 19.38 -6.95
C SER A 188 -3.10 20.71 -7.69
N LEU A 189 -1.91 21.32 -7.68
CA LEU A 189 -1.62 22.58 -8.38
C LEU A 189 -1.14 22.36 -9.82
N GLY A 190 -0.67 21.17 -10.14
CA GLY A 190 -0.17 20.85 -11.47
C GLY A 190 0.40 19.45 -11.56
N VAL A 191 0.62 19.02 -12.78
CA VAL A 191 1.27 17.73 -13.12
C VAL A 191 2.42 18.01 -14.05
N VAL A 192 3.60 17.43 -13.76
CA VAL A 192 4.79 17.49 -14.59
C VAL A 192 5.12 16.10 -15.10
N THR A 193 5.18 15.95 -16.41
CA THR A 193 5.57 14.69 -17.05
C THR A 193 6.97 14.85 -17.66
N ILE A 194 7.86 13.92 -17.30
CA ILE A 194 9.22 13.85 -17.86
C ILE A 194 9.17 12.92 -19.08
N ASN A 195 9.60 13.42 -20.23
CA ASN A 195 9.76 12.61 -21.42
C ASN A 195 11.11 11.90 -21.38
N CYS A 196 11.11 10.61 -21.05
CA CYS A 196 12.32 9.79 -20.98
C CYS A 196 12.82 9.27 -22.33
N ALA A 197 12.08 9.51 -23.41
CA ALA A 197 12.45 9.08 -24.77
C ALA A 197 13.31 10.12 -25.51
N ARG A 198 13.71 11.21 -24.85
CA ARG A 198 14.43 12.32 -25.49
C ARG A 198 15.71 12.65 -24.78
#